data_405b7e4be2c9eb6818809c47b35cdfad
#
_entry.id   405b7e4be2c9eb6818809c47b35cdfad
#
_cell.length_a   1.000
_cell.length_b   1.000
_cell.length_c   1.000
_cell.angle_alpha   90.00
_cell.angle_beta   90.00
_cell.angle_gamma   90.00
#
_symmetry.space_group_name_H-M   'P 1'
#
loop_
_entity.id
_entity.type
_entity.pdbx_description
1 polymer ?
#
loop_
_entity_poly.entity_id
_entity_poly.type
_entity_poly.pdbx_seq_one_letter_code
_entity_poly.pdbx_strand_id
1 'polypeptide(L)'
;MNENKKASNENERVVVNPVETAVLVVDMQKDFCYEDGALFVGDAVRRIIPNIRALLEDAQRKGLQLIFTQDWHSPEDDEFAVWGRHCVEYTRGAELIDELAEVEAEVEPEARAFVVRKQKYTAFFETELEAHLREKGIRKLIIVGVATNICVLHTAIDASLRGFEIIVPEDCVAALSDYEQEYSLYHIKNVLKGIVTSSDAITFL
;
A
#
# COMPACT_ATOMS: atom_id res chain seq x y z
N MET A 1 41.82 -13.69 -3.44
CA MET A 1 40.96 -13.83 -4.64
C MET A 1 39.56 -14.04 -4.14
N ASN A 2 38.79 -12.97 -4.01
CA ASN A 2 37.36 -13.03 -3.71
C ASN A 2 36.65 -12.57 -4.97
N GLU A 3 36.10 -13.54 -5.69
CA GLU A 3 35.22 -13.27 -6.82
C GLU A 3 33.92 -12.65 -6.33
N ASN A 4 33.73 -11.39 -6.72
CA ASN A 4 32.47 -10.70 -6.62
C ASN A 4 31.37 -11.49 -7.34
N LYS A 5 30.54 -12.23 -6.61
CA LYS A 5 29.22 -12.59 -7.10
C LYS A 5 28.40 -11.32 -7.18
N LYS A 6 28.34 -10.71 -8.37
CA LYS A 6 27.21 -9.88 -8.76
C LYS A 6 25.97 -10.76 -8.64
N ALA A 7 25.20 -10.56 -7.58
CA ALA A 7 23.83 -11.05 -7.52
C ALA A 7 23.07 -10.35 -8.66
N SER A 8 22.73 -11.08 -9.69
CA SER A 8 21.75 -10.69 -10.67
C SER A 8 20.42 -10.54 -9.90
N ASN A 9 19.95 -9.31 -9.74
CA ASN A 9 18.57 -9.03 -9.37
C ASN A 9 17.69 -9.44 -10.55
N GLU A 10 17.50 -10.72 -10.78
CA GLU A 10 16.38 -11.20 -11.55
C GLU A 10 15.17 -11.06 -10.64
N ASN A 11 14.30 -10.08 -10.93
CA ASN A 11 13.02 -9.92 -10.24
C ASN A 11 12.27 -11.24 -10.39
N GLU A 12 12.04 -11.89 -9.26
CA GLU A 12 11.32 -13.15 -9.21
C GLU A 12 9.89 -12.92 -9.73
N ARG A 13 9.51 -13.61 -10.79
CA ARG A 13 8.16 -13.54 -11.33
C ARG A 13 7.19 -14.12 -10.33
N VAL A 14 6.18 -13.35 -9.98
CA VAL A 14 5.15 -13.69 -9.00
C VAL A 14 3.83 -13.90 -9.72
N VAL A 15 3.33 -15.12 -9.71
CA VAL A 15 2.03 -15.46 -10.27
C VAL A 15 1.03 -15.54 -9.13
N VAL A 16 -0.04 -14.77 -9.20
CA VAL A 16 -1.08 -14.70 -8.16
C VAL A 16 -2.45 -15.13 -8.69
N ASN A 17 -3.20 -15.78 -7.83
CA ASN A 17 -4.58 -16.15 -8.11
C ASN A 17 -5.51 -14.99 -7.68
N PRO A 18 -6.29 -14.39 -8.60
CA PRO A 18 -7.17 -13.27 -8.30
C PRO A 18 -8.18 -13.54 -7.17
N VAL A 19 -8.67 -14.78 -7.06
CA VAL A 19 -9.72 -15.13 -6.09
C VAL A 19 -9.25 -15.08 -4.63
N GLU A 20 -7.95 -15.28 -4.38
CA GLU A 20 -7.36 -15.29 -3.04
C GLU A 20 -6.41 -14.11 -2.77
N THR A 21 -6.32 -13.16 -3.71
CA THR A 21 -5.39 -12.03 -3.63
C THR A 21 -6.15 -10.71 -3.68
N ALA A 22 -5.77 -9.77 -2.82
CA ALA A 22 -6.25 -8.39 -2.87
C ALA A 22 -5.10 -7.41 -3.07
N VAL A 23 -5.38 -6.27 -3.70
CA VAL A 23 -4.45 -5.13 -3.72
C VAL A 23 -4.88 -4.14 -2.65
N LEU A 24 -3.97 -3.85 -1.72
CA LEU A 24 -4.15 -2.91 -0.62
C LEU A 24 -3.36 -1.64 -0.92
N VAL A 25 -4.08 -0.57 -1.24
CA VAL A 25 -3.54 0.77 -1.53
C VAL A 25 -3.50 1.56 -0.24
N VAL A 26 -2.29 1.80 0.27
CA VAL A 26 -2.09 2.42 1.58
C VAL A 26 -1.92 3.92 1.43
N ASP A 27 -2.87 4.67 1.98
CA ASP A 27 -2.83 6.10 2.28
C ASP A 27 -2.37 6.99 1.12
N MET A 28 -2.81 6.69 -0.10
CA MET A 28 -2.53 7.52 -1.28
C MET A 28 -3.43 8.77 -1.28
N GLN A 29 -3.30 9.58 -0.21
CA GLN A 29 -4.12 10.77 0.05
C GLN A 29 -3.38 12.06 -0.31
N LYS A 30 -4.13 13.14 -0.56
CA LYS A 30 -3.58 14.42 -1.02
C LYS A 30 -2.60 15.05 -0.03
N ASP A 31 -2.81 14.89 1.28
CA ASP A 31 -1.90 15.40 2.29
C ASP A 31 -0.52 14.70 2.28
N PHE A 32 -0.46 13.44 1.84
CA PHE A 32 0.79 12.68 1.75
C PHE A 32 1.45 12.76 0.38
N CYS A 33 0.65 12.89 -0.69
CA CYS A 33 1.14 12.70 -2.06
C CYS A 33 1.33 13.99 -2.84
N TYR A 34 0.68 15.09 -2.46
CA TYR A 34 0.80 16.37 -3.14
C TYR A 34 1.77 17.30 -2.41
N GLU A 35 2.49 18.11 -3.17
CA GLU A 35 3.51 19.02 -2.64
C GLU A 35 2.94 20.09 -1.70
N ASP A 36 1.67 20.46 -1.89
CA ASP A 36 0.91 21.35 -1.02
C ASP A 36 0.19 20.64 0.14
N GLY A 37 0.38 19.32 0.26
CA GLY A 37 -0.20 18.50 1.32
C GLY A 37 0.45 18.75 2.69
N ALA A 38 -0.30 18.56 3.76
CA ALA A 38 0.12 18.89 5.12
C ALA A 38 1.30 18.03 5.61
N LEU A 39 1.46 16.81 5.06
CA LEU A 39 2.52 15.87 5.45
C LEU A 39 3.10 15.17 4.20
N PHE A 40 3.53 15.98 3.23
CA PHE A 40 4.08 15.49 1.97
C PHE A 40 5.29 14.57 2.19
N VAL A 41 5.21 13.35 1.68
CA VAL A 41 6.25 12.30 1.87
C VAL A 41 7.45 12.45 0.93
N GLY A 42 7.46 13.47 0.07
CA GLY A 42 8.59 13.80 -0.81
C GLY A 42 8.40 13.34 -2.26
N ASP A 43 9.31 13.75 -3.14
CA ASP A 43 9.19 13.55 -4.60
C ASP A 43 9.18 12.08 -5.04
N ALA A 44 9.60 11.16 -4.18
CA ALA A 44 9.57 9.73 -4.47
C ALA A 44 8.15 9.26 -4.80
N VAL A 45 7.12 9.84 -4.16
CA VAL A 45 5.72 9.47 -4.38
C VAL A 45 5.28 9.67 -5.83
N ARG A 46 5.79 10.69 -6.52
CA ARG A 46 5.44 10.97 -7.92
C ARG A 46 5.83 9.84 -8.87
N ARG A 47 6.89 9.11 -8.53
CA ARG A 47 7.39 7.99 -9.35
C ARG A 47 6.53 6.74 -9.21
N ILE A 48 5.91 6.53 -8.05
CA ILE A 48 5.11 5.33 -7.78
C ILE A 48 3.67 5.45 -8.31
N ILE A 49 3.11 6.65 -8.43
CA ILE A 49 1.70 6.85 -8.84
C ILE A 49 1.38 6.17 -10.19
N PRO A 50 2.17 6.36 -11.28
CA PRO A 50 1.88 5.69 -12.55
C PRO A 50 1.93 4.17 -12.47
N ASN A 51 2.87 3.62 -11.68
CA ASN A 51 3.02 2.17 -11.50
C ASN A 51 1.86 1.59 -10.71
N ILE A 52 1.44 2.27 -9.63
CA ILE A 52 0.24 1.88 -8.85
C ILE A 52 -0.98 1.89 -9.76
N ARG A 53 -1.20 2.97 -10.52
CA ARG A 53 -2.35 3.07 -11.43
C ARG A 53 -2.38 1.90 -12.41
N ALA A 54 -1.26 1.62 -13.09
CA ALA A 54 -1.17 0.51 -14.04
C ALA A 54 -1.45 -0.86 -13.39
N LEU A 55 -0.90 -1.09 -12.20
CA LEU A 55 -1.15 -2.31 -11.42
C LEU A 55 -2.62 -2.44 -11.04
N LEU A 56 -3.29 -1.37 -10.60
CA LEU A 56 -4.69 -1.38 -10.22
C LEU A 56 -5.61 -1.63 -11.41
N GLU A 57 -5.35 -0.99 -12.56
CA GLU A 57 -6.11 -1.22 -13.79
C GLU A 57 -6.00 -2.68 -14.26
N ASP A 58 -4.82 -3.30 -14.13
CA ASP A 58 -4.66 -4.72 -14.46
C ASP A 58 -5.36 -5.63 -13.45
N ALA A 59 -5.19 -5.36 -12.15
CA ALA A 59 -5.86 -6.08 -11.07
C ALA A 59 -7.39 -6.04 -11.21
N GLN A 60 -7.94 -4.87 -11.55
CA GLN A 60 -9.37 -4.67 -11.78
C GLN A 60 -9.87 -5.50 -12.97
N ARG A 61 -9.17 -5.46 -14.11
CA ARG A 61 -9.49 -6.29 -15.28
C ARG A 61 -9.50 -7.78 -14.98
N LYS A 62 -8.74 -8.21 -13.99
CA LYS A 62 -8.62 -9.60 -13.54
C LYS A 62 -9.54 -9.94 -12.35
N GLY A 63 -10.35 -8.99 -11.90
CA GLY A 63 -11.34 -9.19 -10.84
C GLY A 63 -10.75 -9.32 -9.43
N LEU A 64 -9.55 -8.79 -9.18
CA LEU A 64 -9.01 -8.72 -7.82
C LEU A 64 -9.81 -7.75 -6.95
N GLN A 65 -9.92 -8.07 -5.66
CA GLN A 65 -10.43 -7.13 -4.68
C GLN A 65 -9.45 -5.95 -4.52
N LEU A 66 -9.92 -4.73 -4.77
CA LEU A 66 -9.20 -3.51 -4.47
C LEU A 66 -9.63 -2.98 -3.11
N ILE A 67 -8.65 -2.58 -2.28
CA ILE A 67 -8.87 -2.04 -0.95
C ILE A 67 -8.05 -0.77 -0.82
N PHE A 68 -8.68 0.33 -0.40
CA PHE A 68 -8.01 1.60 -0.17
C PHE A 68 -8.03 1.92 1.32
N THR A 69 -6.88 2.23 1.90
CA THR A 69 -6.83 2.79 3.24
C THR A 69 -6.77 4.31 3.19
N GLN A 70 -7.40 4.93 4.16
CA GLN A 70 -7.33 6.35 4.38
C GLN A 70 -7.01 6.60 5.85
N ASP A 71 -5.93 7.34 6.09
CA ASP A 71 -5.69 7.96 7.38
C ASP A 71 -6.81 9.00 7.62
N TRP A 72 -7.50 8.91 8.77
CA TRP A 72 -8.77 9.61 8.94
C TRP A 72 -8.92 10.12 10.36
N HIS A 73 -8.37 11.31 10.61
CA HIS A 73 -8.25 11.87 11.94
C HIS A 73 -9.41 12.82 12.27
N SER A 74 -9.90 12.73 13.48
CA SER A 74 -10.80 13.76 14.02
C SER A 74 -10.04 15.10 14.14
N PRO A 75 -10.74 16.25 14.12
CA PRO A 75 -10.08 17.56 14.22
C PRO A 75 -9.21 17.78 15.47
N GLU A 76 -9.40 16.95 16.50
CA GLU A 76 -8.73 17.05 17.81
C GLU A 76 -7.93 15.78 18.14
N ASP A 77 -7.46 15.03 17.11
CA ASP A 77 -6.71 13.79 17.32
C ASP A 77 -5.36 14.06 18.02
N ASP A 78 -5.06 13.28 19.06
CA ASP A 78 -3.82 13.38 19.83
C ASP A 78 -2.57 13.11 18.99
N GLU A 79 -2.68 12.38 17.87
CA GLU A 79 -1.58 12.09 16.96
C GLU A 79 -0.98 13.35 16.31
N PHE A 80 -1.76 14.43 16.24
CA PHE A 80 -1.28 15.71 15.75
C PHE A 80 -0.15 16.32 16.59
N ALA A 81 0.01 15.88 17.83
CA ALA A 81 1.16 16.26 18.65
C ALA A 81 2.49 15.70 18.11
N VAL A 82 2.43 14.61 17.34
CA VAL A 82 3.62 13.92 16.75
C VAL A 82 3.87 14.40 15.32
N TRP A 83 2.83 14.38 14.48
CA TRP A 83 2.97 14.59 13.02
C TRP A 83 2.42 15.92 12.52
N GLY A 84 1.80 16.72 13.39
CA GLY A 84 1.01 17.89 12.95
C GLY A 84 -0.33 17.47 12.35
N ARG A 85 -1.14 18.46 12.01
CA ARG A 85 -2.49 18.21 11.44
C ARG A 85 -2.37 17.73 10.01
N HIS A 86 -2.89 16.55 9.75
CA HIS A 86 -2.94 15.93 8.43
C HIS A 86 -4.17 15.03 8.34
N CYS A 87 -4.61 14.72 7.14
CA CYS A 87 -5.71 13.81 6.84
C CYS A 87 -6.92 13.98 7.76
N VAL A 88 -7.23 15.26 8.08
CA VAL A 88 -8.41 15.57 8.91
C VAL A 88 -9.66 15.18 8.15
N GLU A 89 -10.55 14.46 8.82
CA GLU A 89 -11.78 13.94 8.23
C GLU A 89 -12.57 15.02 7.48
N TYR A 90 -13.13 14.64 6.32
CA TYR A 90 -13.93 15.52 5.45
C TYR A 90 -13.17 16.74 4.88
N THR A 91 -11.86 16.79 4.96
CA THR A 91 -11.05 17.82 4.29
C THR A 91 -10.44 17.29 2.98
N ARG A 92 -10.05 18.22 2.10
CA ARG A 92 -9.34 17.89 0.84
C ARG A 92 -8.10 17.01 1.09
N GLY A 93 -7.37 17.26 2.18
CA GLY A 93 -6.15 16.51 2.50
C GLY A 93 -6.38 15.03 2.74
N ALA A 94 -7.54 14.68 3.31
CA ALA A 94 -7.94 13.31 3.58
C ALA A 94 -8.50 12.55 2.35
N GLU A 95 -8.73 13.26 1.23
CA GLU A 95 -9.21 12.63 -0.01
C GLU A 95 -8.10 11.82 -0.69
N LEU A 96 -8.50 10.76 -1.40
CA LEU A 96 -7.62 10.05 -2.33
C LEU A 96 -7.10 11.01 -3.41
N ILE A 97 -5.87 10.79 -3.90
CA ILE A 97 -5.33 11.57 -5.01
C ILE A 97 -6.17 11.40 -6.28
N ASP A 98 -6.27 12.46 -7.07
CA ASP A 98 -7.15 12.47 -8.24
C ASP A 98 -6.77 11.39 -9.26
N GLU A 99 -5.47 11.06 -9.41
CA GLU A 99 -4.95 10.04 -10.31
C GLU A 99 -5.44 8.62 -10.01
N LEU A 100 -5.85 8.34 -8.77
CA LEU A 100 -6.36 7.03 -8.36
C LEU A 100 -7.86 7.03 -8.07
N ALA A 101 -8.46 8.20 -7.87
CA ALA A 101 -9.90 8.33 -7.64
C ALA A 101 -10.74 7.85 -8.83
N GLU A 102 -10.22 8.02 -10.07
CA GLU A 102 -10.87 7.50 -11.28
C GLU A 102 -10.91 5.97 -11.27
N VAL A 103 -9.80 5.33 -10.89
CA VAL A 103 -9.72 3.86 -10.81
C VAL A 103 -10.65 3.32 -9.74
N GLU A 104 -10.75 3.99 -8.58
CA GLU A 104 -11.70 3.63 -7.52
C GLU A 104 -13.16 3.73 -8.00
N ALA A 105 -13.48 4.79 -8.75
CA ALA A 105 -14.83 5.07 -9.25
C ALA A 105 -15.28 4.10 -10.38
N GLU A 106 -14.34 3.58 -11.17
CA GLU A 106 -14.59 2.66 -12.28
C GLU A 106 -14.83 1.21 -11.84
N VAL A 107 -14.66 0.91 -10.54
CA VAL A 107 -14.96 -0.43 -10.00
C VAL A 107 -16.47 -0.69 -10.13
N GLU A 108 -16.83 -1.78 -10.79
CA GLU A 108 -18.22 -2.20 -10.97
C GLU A 108 -18.98 -2.24 -9.62
N PRO A 109 -20.26 -1.86 -9.58
CA PRO A 109 -21.03 -1.76 -8.33
C PRO A 109 -20.99 -2.98 -7.43
N GLU A 110 -20.90 -4.18 -8.02
CA GLU A 110 -20.82 -5.47 -7.33
C GLU A 110 -19.41 -5.76 -6.79
N ALA A 111 -18.39 -5.12 -7.37
CA ALA A 111 -16.98 -5.28 -7.02
C ALA A 111 -16.41 -4.04 -6.31
N ARG A 112 -17.28 -3.19 -5.75
CA ARG A 112 -16.88 -1.92 -5.12
C ARG A 112 -15.58 -2.05 -4.33
N ALA A 113 -14.68 -1.08 -4.55
CA ALA A 113 -13.49 -0.94 -3.72
C ALA A 113 -13.88 -0.84 -2.24
N PHE A 114 -13.20 -1.59 -1.40
CA PHE A 114 -13.41 -1.52 0.05
C PHE A 114 -12.54 -0.42 0.64
N VAL A 115 -13.15 0.57 1.30
CA VAL A 115 -12.43 1.68 1.91
C VAL A 115 -12.30 1.46 3.41
N VAL A 116 -11.07 1.50 3.91
CA VAL A 116 -10.72 1.35 5.32
C VAL A 116 -10.26 2.69 5.87
N ARG A 117 -11.04 3.29 6.75
CA ARG A 117 -10.64 4.48 7.50
C ARG A 117 -9.94 4.05 8.78
N LYS A 118 -8.74 4.54 8.99
CA LYS A 118 -7.89 4.19 10.13
C LYS A 118 -7.35 5.44 10.83
N GLN A 119 -6.97 5.30 12.08
CA GLN A 119 -6.37 6.36 12.89
C GLN A 119 -4.99 5.96 13.42
N LYS A 120 -4.44 4.84 12.97
CA LYS A 120 -3.11 4.34 13.34
C LYS A 120 -2.38 3.86 12.11
N TYR A 121 -1.07 3.68 12.22
CA TYR A 121 -0.22 3.33 11.07
C TYR A 121 -0.68 2.06 10.35
N THR A 122 -1.05 1.04 11.11
CA THR A 122 -1.53 -0.21 10.51
C THR A 122 -3.00 -0.12 10.11
N ALA A 123 -3.32 -0.68 8.96
CA ALA A 123 -4.70 -0.77 8.47
C ALA A 123 -5.57 -1.78 9.25
N PHE A 124 -4.97 -2.56 10.16
CA PHE A 124 -5.69 -3.61 10.91
C PHE A 124 -6.17 -3.18 12.29
N PHE A 125 -5.60 -2.08 12.85
CA PHE A 125 -5.93 -1.67 14.20
C PHE A 125 -7.31 -1.00 14.27
N GLU A 126 -8.23 -1.61 15.00
CA GLU A 126 -9.60 -1.12 15.20
C GLU A 126 -10.37 -0.82 13.89
N THR A 127 -10.15 -1.68 12.87
CA THR A 127 -10.82 -1.60 11.56
C THR A 127 -11.50 -2.92 11.20
N GLU A 128 -12.33 -2.88 10.17
CA GLU A 128 -13.01 -4.08 9.64
C GLU A 128 -12.19 -4.84 8.60
N LEU A 129 -10.92 -4.43 8.34
CA LEU A 129 -10.10 -4.98 7.25
C LEU A 129 -9.94 -6.50 7.37
N GLU A 130 -9.56 -7.02 8.54
CA GLU A 130 -9.35 -8.46 8.69
C GLU A 130 -10.62 -9.26 8.44
N ALA A 131 -11.75 -8.81 9.00
CA ALA A 131 -13.04 -9.46 8.81
C ALA A 131 -13.42 -9.52 7.32
N HIS A 132 -13.27 -8.40 6.62
CA HIS A 132 -13.53 -8.30 5.18
C HIS A 132 -12.64 -9.25 4.37
N LEU A 133 -11.33 -9.27 4.63
CA LEU A 133 -10.38 -10.15 3.95
C LEU A 133 -10.72 -11.63 4.15
N ARG A 134 -11.08 -12.02 5.38
CA ARG A 134 -11.49 -13.39 5.72
C ARG A 134 -12.79 -13.80 5.04
N GLU A 135 -13.78 -12.93 5.03
CA GLU A 135 -15.06 -13.15 4.36
C GLU A 135 -14.87 -13.36 2.86
N LYS A 136 -14.00 -12.59 2.22
CA LYS A 136 -13.67 -12.73 0.80
C LYS A 136 -12.71 -13.89 0.49
N GLY A 137 -12.23 -14.62 1.48
CA GLY A 137 -11.29 -15.73 1.29
C GLY A 137 -9.88 -15.29 0.86
N ILE A 138 -9.52 -14.01 1.09
CA ILE A 138 -8.21 -13.48 0.73
C ILE A 138 -7.14 -14.09 1.62
N ARG A 139 -6.02 -14.45 1.02
CA ARG A 139 -4.84 -15.04 1.66
C ARG A 139 -3.57 -14.25 1.38
N LYS A 140 -3.54 -13.49 0.27
CA LYS A 140 -2.39 -12.74 -0.22
C LYS A 140 -2.74 -11.27 -0.35
N LEU A 141 -1.81 -10.41 0.04
CA LEU A 141 -1.93 -8.98 -0.09
C LEU A 141 -0.77 -8.43 -0.92
N ILE A 142 -1.12 -7.77 -2.01
CA ILE A 142 -0.19 -6.89 -2.73
C ILE A 142 -0.34 -5.52 -2.09
N ILE A 143 0.69 -5.06 -1.37
CA ILE A 143 0.62 -3.81 -0.60
C ILE A 143 1.41 -2.73 -1.35
N VAL A 144 0.75 -1.63 -1.65
CA VAL A 144 1.30 -0.48 -2.38
C VAL A 144 0.97 0.83 -1.64
N GLY A 145 1.65 1.93 -1.95
CA GLY A 145 1.34 3.25 -1.40
C GLY A 145 2.40 3.81 -0.45
N VAL A 146 1.97 4.60 0.54
CA VAL A 146 2.87 5.40 1.39
C VAL A 146 2.50 5.32 2.88
N ALA A 147 3.43 5.69 3.80
CA ALA A 147 4.87 5.70 3.58
C ALA A 147 5.41 4.30 3.84
N THR A 148 6.39 3.85 3.02
CA THR A 148 6.93 2.48 3.11
C THR A 148 7.39 2.12 4.52
N ASN A 149 8.05 3.04 5.21
CA ASN A 149 8.62 2.85 6.56
C ASN A 149 7.59 3.02 7.69
N ILE A 150 6.38 3.49 7.40
CA ILE A 150 5.34 3.75 8.40
C ILE A 150 4.11 2.89 8.09
N CYS A 151 3.12 3.42 7.38
CA CYS A 151 1.83 2.74 7.23
C CYS A 151 1.94 1.44 6.44
N VAL A 152 2.75 1.39 5.39
CA VAL A 152 2.99 0.17 4.60
C VAL A 152 3.66 -0.90 5.45
N LEU A 153 4.78 -0.57 6.13
CA LEU A 153 5.51 -1.55 6.94
C LEU A 153 4.68 -2.07 8.11
N HIS A 154 4.00 -1.19 8.86
CA HIS A 154 3.18 -1.61 10.00
C HIS A 154 1.99 -2.46 9.54
N THR A 155 1.37 -2.13 8.41
CA THR A 155 0.32 -2.94 7.80
C THR A 155 0.84 -4.30 7.35
N ALA A 156 2.04 -4.35 6.74
CA ALA A 156 2.67 -5.60 6.33
C ALA A 156 3.03 -6.49 7.53
N ILE A 157 3.53 -5.91 8.63
CA ILE A 157 3.80 -6.64 9.89
C ILE A 157 2.51 -7.25 10.41
N ASP A 158 1.47 -6.46 10.55
CA ASP A 158 0.19 -6.91 11.10
C ASP A 158 -0.48 -7.96 10.22
N ALA A 159 -0.41 -7.81 8.89
CA ALA A 159 -0.88 -8.81 7.94
C ALA A 159 -0.13 -10.14 8.09
N SER A 160 1.22 -10.08 8.19
CA SER A 160 2.07 -11.26 8.39
C SER A 160 1.72 -12.00 9.68
N LEU A 161 1.54 -11.26 10.80
CA LEU A 161 1.15 -11.84 12.09
C LEU A 161 -0.23 -12.52 12.07
N ARG A 162 -1.09 -12.14 11.13
CA ARG A 162 -2.42 -12.73 10.88
C ARG A 162 -2.40 -13.84 9.85
N GLY A 163 -1.20 -14.18 9.32
CA GLY A 163 -1.00 -15.27 8.38
C GLY A 163 -1.34 -14.95 6.92
N PHE A 164 -1.41 -13.67 6.55
CA PHE A 164 -1.47 -13.27 5.14
C PHE A 164 -0.08 -13.34 4.50
N GLU A 165 0.00 -13.81 3.27
CA GLU A 165 1.19 -13.70 2.44
C GLU A 165 1.33 -12.26 1.91
N ILE A 166 2.56 -11.71 1.97
CA ILE A 166 2.83 -10.32 1.63
C ILE A 166 3.61 -10.24 0.32
N ILE A 167 3.16 -9.41 -0.59
CA ILE A 167 3.85 -9.04 -1.82
C ILE A 167 3.94 -7.52 -1.84
N VAL A 168 5.14 -6.97 -1.97
CA VAL A 168 5.36 -5.53 -2.08
C VAL A 168 6.15 -5.23 -3.36
N PRO A 169 5.52 -4.65 -4.38
CA PRO A 169 6.24 -4.14 -5.52
C PRO A 169 7.00 -2.86 -5.10
N GLU A 170 8.34 -2.92 -5.15
CA GLU A 170 9.21 -1.85 -4.67
C GLU A 170 9.06 -0.52 -5.43
N ASP A 171 8.61 -0.61 -6.67
CA ASP A 171 8.31 0.52 -7.56
C ASP A 171 6.89 1.11 -7.36
N CYS A 172 6.13 0.55 -6.42
CA CYS A 172 4.79 0.99 -6.01
C CYS A 172 4.71 1.47 -4.55
N VAL A 173 5.85 1.65 -3.88
CA VAL A 173 5.91 2.16 -2.50
C VAL A 173 6.99 3.23 -2.36
N ALA A 174 6.77 4.24 -1.52
CA ALA A 174 7.72 5.32 -1.28
C ALA A 174 7.83 5.63 0.21
N ALA A 175 9.08 5.77 0.70
CA ALA A 175 9.41 6.21 2.05
C ALA A 175 9.86 7.67 2.08
N LEU A 176 10.09 8.20 3.29
CA LEU A 176 10.55 9.57 3.52
C LEU A 176 12.02 9.79 3.12
N SER A 177 12.80 8.71 3.04
CA SER A 177 14.20 8.73 2.61
C SER A 177 14.62 7.40 1.99
N ASP A 178 15.73 7.41 1.22
CA ASP A 178 16.29 6.20 0.61
C ASP A 178 16.68 5.15 1.67
N TYR A 179 17.23 5.58 2.80
CA TYR A 179 17.57 4.68 3.91
C TYR A 179 16.35 3.98 4.48
N GLU A 180 15.27 4.71 4.71
CA GLU A 180 14.02 4.15 5.23
C GLU A 180 13.36 3.23 4.22
N GLN A 181 13.46 3.55 2.92
CA GLN A 181 13.00 2.69 1.84
C GLN A 181 13.73 1.34 1.86
N GLU A 182 15.07 1.38 1.81
CA GLU A 182 15.90 0.18 1.82
C GLU A 182 15.69 -0.67 3.07
N TYR A 183 15.66 -0.03 4.25
CA TYR A 183 15.44 -0.73 5.53
C TYR A 183 14.08 -1.42 5.55
N SER A 184 13.02 -0.74 5.11
CA SER A 184 11.66 -1.29 5.15
C SER A 184 11.48 -2.47 4.20
N LEU A 185 11.99 -2.35 2.96
CA LEU A 185 11.99 -3.45 2.00
C LEU A 185 12.84 -4.63 2.48
N TYR A 186 14.01 -4.35 3.09
CA TYR A 186 14.82 -5.38 3.73
C TYR A 186 14.04 -6.10 4.83
N HIS A 187 13.34 -5.36 5.70
CA HIS A 187 12.54 -5.92 6.78
C HIS A 187 11.41 -6.81 6.25
N ILE A 188 10.66 -6.32 5.26
CA ILE A 188 9.59 -7.08 4.62
C ILE A 188 10.14 -8.40 4.05
N LYS A 189 11.23 -8.35 3.30
CA LYS A 189 11.83 -9.53 2.64
C LYS A 189 12.46 -10.50 3.65
N ASN A 190 13.25 -10.00 4.58
CA ASN A 190 14.13 -10.85 5.39
C ASN A 190 13.53 -11.23 6.75
N VAL A 191 12.67 -10.40 7.32
CA VAL A 191 12.03 -10.65 8.62
C VAL A 191 10.63 -11.23 8.45
N LEU A 192 9.78 -10.57 7.65
CA LEU A 192 8.41 -11.02 7.43
C LEU A 192 8.32 -12.16 6.40
N LYS A 193 9.40 -12.43 5.66
CA LYS A 193 9.43 -13.40 4.54
C LYS A 193 8.44 -13.07 3.43
N GLY A 194 8.10 -11.79 3.29
CA GLY A 194 7.31 -11.28 2.18
C GLY A 194 8.13 -11.25 0.88
N ILE A 195 7.43 -11.20 -0.24
CA ILE A 195 8.04 -11.07 -1.56
C ILE A 195 8.20 -9.58 -1.86
N VAL A 196 9.43 -9.15 -2.13
CA VAL A 196 9.73 -7.82 -2.67
C VAL A 196 10.15 -7.99 -4.12
N THR A 197 9.41 -7.38 -5.03
CA THR A 197 9.58 -7.52 -6.49
C THR A 197 9.25 -6.18 -7.17
N SER A 198 9.22 -6.14 -8.51
CA SER A 198 8.67 -5.00 -9.25
C SER A 198 7.24 -5.27 -9.71
N SER A 199 6.47 -4.23 -9.99
CA SER A 199 5.06 -4.36 -10.41
C SER A 199 4.91 -5.13 -11.73
N ASP A 200 5.85 -4.98 -12.67
CA ASP A 200 5.89 -5.69 -13.95
C ASP A 200 6.23 -7.17 -13.84
N ALA A 201 6.77 -7.61 -12.70
CA ALA A 201 7.04 -9.03 -12.43
C ALA A 201 5.81 -9.76 -11.85
N ILE A 202 4.74 -9.05 -11.49
CA ILE A 202 3.50 -9.64 -10.99
C ILE A 202 2.60 -10.00 -12.16
N THR A 203 2.11 -11.23 -12.17
CA THR A 203 1.19 -11.73 -13.19
C THR A 203 -0.07 -12.27 -12.54
N PHE A 204 -1.21 -11.75 -12.96
CA PHE A 204 -2.52 -12.25 -12.54
C PHE A 204 -2.99 -13.39 -13.46
N LEU A 205 -3.41 -14.53 -12.88
CA LEU A 205 -3.94 -15.69 -13.60
C LEU A 205 -5.24 -15.39 -14.36
#